data_11871a25d0b9dd7bd1271bba0d020ca1
#
_entry.id   11871a25d0b9dd7bd1271bba0d020ca1
#
_cell.length_a   1.000
_cell.length_b   1.000
_cell.length_c   1.000
_cell.angle_alpha   90.00
_cell.angle_beta   90.00
_cell.angle_gamma   90.00
#
_symmetry.space_group_name_H-M   'P 1'
#
loop_
_entity.id
_entity.type
_entity.pdbx_description
1 polymer ?
#
loop_
_entity_poly.entity_id
_entity_poly.type
_entity_poly.pdbx_seq_one_letter_code
_entity_poly.pdbx_strand_id
1 'polypeptide(L)'
;MTGDPGAGDDGVHTCPAHGVVEPLWRPQRADYDSFAELVGRSDLPTYLPWPMSPGWSISDFGCVGSGGRVRASVTTTVGTSDLDGDVEVTVVSEEPGVGLGARCAGTSYDDPGPQISNGPAAIHVRAGGRTVPMWLVDDAVDQDPSDDPLALLSAVEDDLLARAVFAGEADGRWLWLVIKPASAALLLHDDWLLADVTGFGPEALEMPFGGRRPTW
;
A
#
# COMPACT_ATOMS: atom_id res chain seq x y z
N MET A 1 26.39 -5.03 -0.10
CA MET A 1 26.39 -5.92 -1.26
C MET A 1 25.20 -5.52 -2.11
N THR A 2 25.44 -4.75 -3.14
CA THR A 2 24.46 -4.33 -4.14
C THR A 2 24.24 -5.51 -5.07
N GLY A 3 23.15 -6.25 -4.86
CA GLY A 3 22.71 -7.28 -5.81
C GLY A 3 22.11 -6.60 -7.03
N ASP A 4 22.66 -6.86 -8.18
CA ASP A 4 22.10 -6.51 -9.48
C ASP A 4 20.77 -7.25 -9.64
N PRO A 5 19.62 -6.56 -9.79
CA PRO A 5 18.32 -7.20 -9.96
C PRO A 5 18.13 -7.88 -11.33
N GLY A 6 19.14 -7.81 -12.21
CA GLY A 6 19.16 -8.46 -13.50
C GLY A 6 19.81 -9.85 -13.54
N ALA A 7 20.48 -10.27 -12.48
CA ALA A 7 21.03 -11.62 -12.38
C ALA A 7 19.95 -12.52 -11.79
N GLY A 8 19.42 -13.44 -12.59
CA GLY A 8 18.42 -14.41 -12.19
C GLY A 8 18.87 -15.19 -10.93
N ASP A 9 18.47 -14.69 -9.79
CA ASP A 9 18.41 -15.48 -8.58
C ASP A 9 17.07 -16.22 -8.60
N ASP A 10 17.07 -17.40 -9.21
CA ASP A 10 15.98 -18.37 -9.12
C ASP A 10 15.86 -18.94 -7.69
N GLY A 11 16.33 -18.20 -6.70
CA GLY A 11 16.26 -18.52 -5.29
C GLY A 11 14.80 -18.61 -4.86
N VAL A 12 14.37 -19.81 -4.47
CA VAL A 12 13.06 -20.00 -3.86
C VAL A 12 13.09 -19.32 -2.50
N HIS A 13 12.38 -18.21 -2.39
CA HIS A 13 12.17 -17.52 -1.11
C HIS A 13 11.09 -18.26 -0.33
N THR A 14 11.41 -18.67 0.90
CA THR A 14 10.48 -19.42 1.73
C THR A 14 10.20 -18.65 3.02
N CYS A 15 8.93 -18.36 3.28
CA CYS A 15 8.46 -17.84 4.55
C CYS A 15 8.02 -19.00 5.43
N PRO A 16 8.42 -19.07 6.71
CA PRO A 16 7.98 -20.16 7.60
C PRO A 16 6.47 -20.26 7.76
N ALA A 17 5.76 -19.14 7.64
CA ALA A 17 4.30 -19.06 7.77
C ALA A 17 3.55 -19.32 6.46
N HIS A 18 4.12 -18.89 5.31
CA HIS A 18 3.41 -18.86 4.04
C HIS A 18 4.02 -19.81 2.97
N GLY A 19 5.09 -20.54 3.30
CA GLY A 19 5.77 -21.41 2.33
C GLY A 19 6.58 -20.62 1.30
N VAL A 20 6.47 -21.01 0.02
CA VAL A 20 7.18 -20.32 -1.07
C VAL A 20 6.53 -18.97 -1.34
N VAL A 21 7.31 -17.89 -1.23
CA VAL A 21 6.86 -16.52 -1.50
C VAL A 21 7.71 -15.90 -2.61
N GLU A 22 7.10 -15.03 -3.39
CA GLU A 22 7.83 -14.29 -4.40
C GLU A 22 8.68 -13.17 -3.78
N PRO A 23 9.83 -12.85 -4.39
CA PRO A 23 10.73 -11.83 -3.86
C PRO A 23 10.09 -10.44 -3.91
N LEU A 24 10.30 -9.68 -2.83
CA LEU A 24 9.98 -8.26 -2.77
C LEU A 24 11.22 -7.47 -3.22
N TRP A 25 11.09 -6.79 -4.34
CA TRP A 25 12.03 -5.75 -4.73
C TRP A 25 11.61 -4.41 -4.11
N ARG A 26 12.50 -3.81 -3.33
CA ARG A 26 12.28 -2.55 -2.63
C ARG A 26 13.62 -1.80 -2.57
N PRO A 27 13.82 -0.68 -3.29
CA PRO A 27 15.10 0.01 -3.30
C PRO A 27 15.45 0.56 -1.92
N GLN A 28 16.74 0.74 -1.65
CA GLN A 28 17.19 1.30 -0.38
C GLN A 28 16.82 2.77 -0.21
N ARG A 29 16.68 3.48 -1.33
CA ARG A 29 16.25 4.88 -1.40
C ARG A 29 15.11 5.04 -2.39
N ALA A 30 14.16 5.88 -2.04
CA ALA A 30 13.20 6.38 -3.01
C ALA A 30 13.87 7.51 -3.81
N ASP A 31 14.11 7.25 -5.09
CA ASP A 31 14.63 8.21 -6.05
C ASP A 31 14.04 7.97 -7.44
N TYR A 32 14.27 8.91 -8.33
CA TYR A 32 13.71 8.86 -9.67
C TYR A 32 14.17 7.65 -10.47
N ASP A 33 15.47 7.33 -10.43
CA ASP A 33 16.03 6.24 -11.26
C ASP A 33 15.43 4.90 -10.86
N SER A 34 15.38 4.61 -9.56
CA SER A 34 14.76 3.41 -9.03
C SER A 34 13.25 3.35 -9.30
N PHE A 35 12.56 4.51 -9.26
CA PHE A 35 11.14 4.57 -9.55
C PHE A 35 10.85 4.32 -11.03
N ALA A 36 11.64 4.92 -11.93
CA ALA A 36 11.57 4.67 -13.36
C ALA A 36 11.83 3.20 -13.70
N GLU A 37 12.75 2.55 -12.98
CA GLU A 37 13.01 1.11 -13.10
C GLU A 37 11.78 0.28 -12.70
N LEU A 38 11.10 0.61 -11.58
CA LEU A 38 9.87 -0.05 -11.17
C LEU A 38 8.79 0.06 -12.25
N VAL A 39 8.52 1.29 -12.67
CA VAL A 39 7.48 1.60 -13.67
C VAL A 39 7.76 0.93 -15.02
N GLY A 40 9.03 0.93 -15.44
CA GLY A 40 9.44 0.29 -16.70
C GLY A 40 9.38 -1.24 -16.71
N ARG A 41 9.35 -1.87 -15.53
CA ARG A 41 9.26 -3.33 -15.38
C ARG A 41 7.84 -3.84 -15.17
N SER A 42 6.92 -2.97 -14.76
CA SER A 42 5.60 -3.37 -14.31
C SER A 42 4.56 -3.20 -15.40
N ASP A 43 3.89 -4.30 -15.74
CA ASP A 43 2.61 -4.28 -16.47
C ASP A 43 1.42 -4.10 -15.51
N LEU A 44 1.69 -4.06 -14.21
CA LEU A 44 0.70 -3.88 -13.17
C LEU A 44 0.54 -2.39 -12.86
N PRO A 45 -0.69 -1.86 -12.75
CA PRO A 45 -0.91 -0.47 -12.36
C PRO A 45 -0.21 -0.12 -11.05
N THR A 46 0.57 0.96 -11.08
CA THR A 46 1.23 1.51 -9.90
C THR A 46 0.56 2.84 -9.57
N TYR A 47 -0.15 2.87 -8.46
CA TYR A 47 -1.01 4.00 -8.13
C TYR A 47 -0.33 4.97 -7.15
N LEU A 48 -0.53 6.26 -7.39
CA LEU A 48 -0.18 7.35 -6.48
C LEU A 48 -1.37 8.27 -6.27
N PRO A 49 -1.54 8.87 -5.07
CA PRO A 49 -2.41 10.03 -4.90
C PRO A 49 -1.96 11.15 -5.83
N TRP A 50 -2.87 11.65 -6.68
CA TRP A 50 -2.53 12.64 -7.69
C TRP A 50 -3.65 13.67 -7.92
N PRO A 51 -3.34 14.98 -8.11
CA PRO A 51 -2.01 15.55 -7.96
C PRO A 51 -1.55 15.48 -6.49
N MET A 52 -0.25 15.33 -6.28
CA MET A 52 0.29 15.41 -4.92
C MET A 52 0.17 16.84 -4.40
N SER A 53 -0.26 16.97 -3.16
CA SER A 53 -0.32 18.27 -2.48
C SER A 53 1.09 18.86 -2.30
N PRO A 54 1.24 20.19 -2.28
CA PRO A 54 2.52 20.83 -2.00
C PRO A 54 3.13 20.29 -0.69
N GLY A 55 4.42 19.99 -0.73
CA GLY A 55 5.15 19.44 0.42
C GLY A 55 5.04 17.91 0.61
N TRP A 56 4.24 17.24 -0.21
CA TRP A 56 4.20 15.78 -0.24
C TRP A 56 5.30 15.20 -1.11
N SER A 57 5.77 14.01 -0.78
CA SER A 57 6.81 13.31 -1.51
C SER A 57 6.61 11.79 -1.49
N ILE A 58 7.18 11.10 -2.47
CA ILE A 58 7.24 9.64 -2.51
C ILE A 58 8.38 9.22 -1.59
N SER A 59 8.05 8.56 -0.49
CA SER A 59 9.02 8.11 0.52
C SER A 59 9.47 6.68 0.31
N ASP A 60 8.63 5.87 -0.35
CA ASP A 60 8.91 4.46 -0.58
C ASP A 60 8.10 3.89 -1.74
N PHE A 61 8.62 2.82 -2.33
CA PHE A 61 7.93 2.03 -3.34
C PHE A 61 8.61 0.67 -3.52
N GLY A 62 7.89 -0.25 -4.15
CA GLY A 62 8.42 -1.59 -4.42
C GLY A 62 7.45 -2.44 -5.22
N CYS A 63 7.87 -3.65 -5.54
CA CYS A 63 7.02 -4.64 -6.19
C CYS A 63 7.37 -6.06 -5.74
N VAL A 64 6.37 -6.93 -5.85
CA VAL A 64 6.52 -8.39 -5.65
C VAL A 64 6.36 -9.06 -7.00
N GLY A 65 7.25 -9.98 -7.31
CA GLY A 65 7.17 -10.73 -8.54
C GLY A 65 8.45 -11.47 -8.85
N SER A 66 8.40 -12.35 -9.84
CA SER A 66 9.50 -13.19 -10.31
C SER A 66 9.43 -13.42 -11.81
N GLY A 67 10.53 -13.82 -12.42
CA GLY A 67 10.57 -14.18 -13.83
C GLY A 67 10.16 -13.05 -14.80
N GLY A 68 10.34 -11.80 -14.41
CA GLY A 68 9.96 -10.63 -15.21
C GLY A 68 8.46 -10.27 -15.14
N ARG A 69 7.68 -10.93 -14.28
CA ARG A 69 6.27 -10.63 -14.03
C ARG A 69 6.11 -9.99 -12.67
N VAL A 70 5.50 -8.80 -12.62
CA VAL A 70 5.09 -8.13 -11.37
C VAL A 70 3.68 -8.57 -11.02
N ARG A 71 3.45 -8.94 -9.75
CA ARG A 71 2.15 -9.38 -9.22
C ARG A 71 1.59 -8.44 -8.17
N ALA A 72 2.43 -7.61 -7.58
CA ALA A 72 2.00 -6.53 -6.70
C ALA A 72 2.93 -5.34 -6.83
N SER A 73 2.38 -4.14 -6.70
CA SER A 73 3.12 -2.88 -6.58
C SER A 73 2.69 -2.14 -5.34
N VAL A 74 3.61 -1.42 -4.73
CA VAL A 74 3.36 -0.56 -3.58
C VAL A 74 4.03 0.79 -3.77
N THR A 75 3.34 1.83 -3.36
CA THR A 75 3.88 3.18 -3.25
C THR A 75 3.49 3.78 -1.91
N THR A 76 4.36 4.57 -1.32
CA THR A 76 4.05 5.35 -0.11
C THR A 76 4.39 6.80 -0.35
N THR A 77 3.43 7.66 -0.07
CA THR A 77 3.61 9.11 -0.05
C THR A 77 3.51 9.62 1.37
N VAL A 78 4.30 10.64 1.69
CA VAL A 78 4.31 11.30 2.98
C VAL A 78 4.19 12.80 2.80
N GLY A 79 3.53 13.44 3.74
CA GLY A 79 3.36 14.88 3.77
C GLY A 79 2.88 15.33 5.13
N THR A 80 2.52 16.59 5.25
CA THR A 80 1.96 17.16 6.47
C THR A 80 0.56 17.70 6.22
N SER A 81 -0.31 17.48 7.18
CA SER A 81 -1.64 18.08 7.28
C SER A 81 -1.67 19.05 8.45
N ASP A 82 -2.36 20.17 8.32
CA ASP A 82 -2.52 21.13 9.42
C ASP A 82 -3.29 20.53 10.60
N LEU A 83 -4.10 19.50 10.37
CA LEU A 83 -4.93 18.85 11.38
C LEU A 83 -4.26 17.64 12.00
N ASP A 84 -3.54 16.85 11.20
CA ASP A 84 -3.05 15.53 11.61
C ASP A 84 -1.54 15.49 11.83
N GLY A 85 -0.82 16.57 11.43
CA GLY A 85 0.65 16.57 11.44
C GLY A 85 1.20 15.72 10.29
N ASP A 86 2.13 14.82 10.60
CA ASP A 86 2.73 13.93 9.61
C ASP A 86 1.71 12.88 9.13
N VAL A 87 1.50 12.80 7.84
CA VAL A 87 0.59 11.87 7.19
C VAL A 87 1.37 10.94 6.26
N GLU A 88 1.05 9.66 6.33
CA GLU A 88 1.57 8.61 5.46
C GLU A 88 0.40 7.94 4.72
N VAL A 89 0.50 7.81 3.41
CA VAL A 89 -0.47 7.12 2.57
C VAL A 89 0.25 6.06 1.75
N THR A 90 -0.06 4.80 2.01
CA THR A 90 0.44 3.66 1.25
C THR A 90 -0.66 3.10 0.37
N VAL A 91 -0.37 2.95 -0.91
CA VAL A 91 -1.27 2.34 -1.90
C VAL A 91 -0.64 1.06 -2.42
N VAL A 92 -1.39 -0.04 -2.39
CA VAL A 92 -0.97 -1.32 -2.95
C VAL A 92 -1.97 -1.77 -4.00
N SER A 93 -1.46 -2.21 -5.15
CA SER A 93 -2.23 -2.92 -6.16
C SER A 93 -1.64 -4.32 -6.31
N GLU A 94 -2.45 -5.36 -6.14
CA GLU A 94 -1.95 -6.73 -6.13
C GLU A 94 -2.92 -7.75 -6.72
N GLU A 95 -2.37 -8.80 -7.29
CA GLU A 95 -3.15 -10.01 -7.62
C GLU A 95 -3.57 -10.72 -6.33
N PRO A 96 -4.76 -11.35 -6.29
CA PRO A 96 -5.19 -12.14 -5.14
C PRO A 96 -4.14 -13.16 -4.70
N GLY A 97 -3.96 -13.32 -3.38
CA GLY A 97 -3.03 -14.27 -2.76
C GLY A 97 -1.56 -13.84 -2.74
N VAL A 98 -1.23 -12.58 -3.06
CA VAL A 98 0.16 -12.08 -2.94
C VAL A 98 0.47 -11.63 -1.52
N GLY A 99 -0.47 -10.96 -0.84
CA GLY A 99 -0.37 -10.57 0.56
C GLY A 99 0.50 -9.34 0.84
N LEU A 100 0.89 -8.58 -0.17
CA LEU A 100 1.67 -7.35 0.04
C LEU A 100 0.81 -6.28 0.72
N GLY A 101 -0.45 -6.15 0.32
CA GLY A 101 -1.41 -5.22 0.93
C GLY A 101 -1.62 -5.54 2.40
N ALA A 102 -1.87 -6.79 2.73
CA ALA A 102 -2.01 -7.28 4.10
C ALA A 102 -0.76 -6.98 4.94
N ARG A 103 0.42 -7.22 4.38
CA ARG A 103 1.69 -6.89 5.04
C ARG A 103 1.83 -5.39 5.31
N CYS A 104 1.50 -4.54 4.35
CA CYS A 104 1.54 -3.08 4.52
C CYS A 104 0.50 -2.59 5.54
N ALA A 105 -0.65 -3.22 5.54
CA ALA A 105 -1.74 -2.98 6.48
C ALA A 105 -1.47 -3.55 7.88
N GLY A 106 -0.60 -4.59 7.99
CA GLY A 106 -0.38 -5.34 9.22
C GLY A 106 -1.57 -6.21 9.58
N THR A 107 -2.32 -6.71 8.59
CA THR A 107 -3.47 -7.60 8.78
C THR A 107 -3.04 -9.07 8.80
N SER A 108 -3.87 -9.93 9.39
CA SER A 108 -3.56 -11.36 9.55
C SER A 108 -3.84 -12.18 8.29
N TYR A 109 -4.55 -11.64 7.30
CA TYR A 109 -4.98 -12.32 6.09
C TYR A 109 -4.23 -11.81 4.87
N ASP A 110 -3.89 -12.70 3.93
CA ASP A 110 -3.22 -12.32 2.69
C ASP A 110 -4.11 -11.48 1.75
N ASP A 111 -5.42 -11.70 1.80
CA ASP A 111 -6.43 -10.97 1.03
C ASP A 111 -7.39 -10.22 1.97
N PRO A 112 -8.11 -9.17 1.49
CA PRO A 112 -9.02 -8.37 2.34
C PRO A 112 -10.16 -9.15 2.99
N GLY A 113 -10.35 -10.38 2.57
CA GLY A 113 -11.32 -11.30 3.16
C GLY A 113 -12.79 -10.94 2.94
N PRO A 114 -13.70 -11.48 3.77
CA PRO A 114 -15.15 -11.36 3.56
C PRO A 114 -15.72 -9.97 3.87
N GLN A 115 -14.90 -9.04 4.35
CA GLN A 115 -15.34 -7.66 4.65
C GLN A 115 -15.59 -6.87 3.37
N ILE A 116 -14.92 -7.22 2.27
CA ILE A 116 -15.16 -6.61 0.97
C ILE A 116 -16.56 -6.94 0.48
N SER A 117 -17.29 -5.90 0.05
CA SER A 117 -18.69 -5.99 -0.39
C SER A 117 -19.71 -6.36 0.69
N ASN A 118 -19.30 -6.43 1.95
CA ASN A 118 -20.21 -6.65 3.06
C ASN A 118 -20.75 -5.30 3.58
N GLY A 119 -21.90 -4.88 3.07
CA GLY A 119 -22.49 -3.59 3.39
C GLY A 119 -22.06 -2.45 2.43
N PRO A 120 -22.38 -1.19 2.76
CA PRO A 120 -22.02 -0.03 1.95
C PRO A 120 -20.50 0.19 1.99
N ALA A 121 -19.96 0.68 0.88
CA ALA A 121 -18.55 1.11 0.84
C ALA A 121 -18.33 2.28 1.82
N ALA A 122 -17.19 2.25 2.50
CA ALA A 122 -16.83 3.32 3.44
C ALA A 122 -16.40 4.59 2.70
N ILE A 123 -15.67 4.42 1.61
CA ILE A 123 -15.20 5.52 0.75
C ILE A 123 -15.21 5.07 -0.72
N HIS A 124 -15.08 6.04 -1.62
CA HIS A 124 -14.86 5.80 -3.03
C HIS A 124 -13.58 6.51 -3.48
N VAL A 125 -12.77 5.83 -4.28
CA VAL A 125 -11.58 6.43 -4.89
C VAL A 125 -11.66 6.30 -6.42
N ARG A 126 -11.03 7.22 -7.13
CA ARG A 126 -10.92 7.13 -8.58
C ARG A 126 -9.56 6.53 -8.93
N ALA A 127 -9.56 5.33 -9.49
CA ALA A 127 -8.35 4.64 -9.92
C ALA A 127 -8.49 4.18 -11.39
N GLY A 128 -7.50 4.43 -12.21
CA GLY A 128 -7.54 4.02 -13.62
C GLY A 128 -8.74 4.58 -14.41
N GLY A 129 -9.24 5.76 -14.02
CA GLY A 129 -10.42 6.39 -14.65
C GLY A 129 -11.77 5.83 -14.18
N ARG A 130 -11.79 4.92 -13.21
CA ARG A 130 -13.01 4.32 -12.63
C ARG A 130 -13.17 4.71 -11.16
N THR A 131 -14.42 4.72 -10.71
CA THR A 131 -14.73 4.82 -9.28
C THR A 131 -14.69 3.43 -8.66
N VAL A 132 -13.80 3.25 -7.69
CA VAL A 132 -13.60 2.00 -6.95
C VAL A 132 -14.18 2.16 -5.57
N PRO A 133 -15.19 1.36 -5.20
CA PRO A 133 -15.67 1.32 -3.82
C PRO A 133 -14.63 0.65 -2.93
N MET A 134 -14.43 1.21 -1.74
CA MET A 134 -13.46 0.72 -0.77
C MET A 134 -14.15 0.48 0.58
N TRP A 135 -13.88 -0.64 1.18
CA TRP A 135 -14.40 -1.03 2.49
C TRP A 135 -13.31 -0.91 3.54
N LEU A 136 -13.69 -0.50 4.72
CA LEU A 136 -12.79 -0.51 5.88
C LEU A 136 -12.44 -1.97 6.19
N VAL A 137 -11.15 -2.23 6.32
CA VAL A 137 -10.65 -3.54 6.75
C VAL A 137 -10.29 -3.40 8.23
N ASP A 138 -11.15 -3.94 9.06
CA ASP A 138 -10.87 -4.07 10.47
C ASP A 138 -10.08 -5.37 10.67
N ASP A 139 -8.93 -5.28 11.28
CA ASP A 139 -8.36 -6.44 11.97
C ASP A 139 -9.29 -6.73 13.15
N ALA A 140 -10.33 -7.50 12.89
CA ALA A 140 -10.97 -8.21 13.97
C ALA A 140 -9.91 -9.18 14.49
N VAL A 141 -9.17 -8.65 15.44
CA VAL A 141 -8.08 -9.31 16.12
C VAL A 141 -8.56 -10.69 16.53
N ASP A 142 -8.02 -11.74 15.91
CA ASP A 142 -7.84 -13.03 16.56
C ASP A 142 -6.81 -12.80 17.69
N GLN A 143 -7.11 -11.86 18.59
CA GLN A 143 -6.37 -11.70 19.82
C GLN A 143 -6.83 -12.85 20.69
N ASP A 144 -5.90 -13.75 20.93
CA ASP A 144 -5.96 -14.63 22.08
C ASP A 144 -6.40 -13.79 23.28
N PRO A 145 -7.53 -14.10 23.93
CA PRO A 145 -8.09 -13.24 24.95
C PRO A 145 -7.03 -13.04 26.03
N SER A 146 -6.38 -11.89 26.02
CA SER A 146 -5.47 -11.51 27.10
C SER A 146 -6.28 -11.47 28.38
N ASP A 147 -5.72 -11.92 29.48
CA ASP A 147 -6.40 -12.00 30.79
C ASP A 147 -6.82 -10.61 31.33
N ASP A 148 -6.48 -9.50 30.62
CA ASP A 148 -6.85 -8.14 31.02
C ASP A 148 -7.69 -7.44 29.93
N PRO A 149 -9.02 -7.36 30.12
CA PRO A 149 -9.91 -6.69 29.16
C PRO A 149 -9.65 -5.20 28.96
N LEU A 150 -9.08 -4.50 29.94
CA LEU A 150 -8.79 -3.08 29.86
C LEU A 150 -7.54 -2.81 29.02
N ALA A 151 -6.52 -3.65 29.14
CA ALA A 151 -5.34 -3.60 28.30
C ALA A 151 -5.68 -3.88 26.83
N LEU A 152 -6.61 -4.79 26.59
CA LEU A 152 -7.13 -5.12 25.27
C LEU A 152 -7.86 -3.93 24.63
N LEU A 153 -8.77 -3.29 25.35
CA LEU A 153 -9.51 -2.13 24.87
C LEU A 153 -8.57 -0.97 24.53
N SER A 154 -7.57 -0.70 25.36
CA SER A 154 -6.58 0.34 25.12
C SER A 154 -5.72 0.06 23.90
N ALA A 155 -5.27 -1.18 23.70
CA ALA A 155 -4.48 -1.58 22.54
C ALA A 155 -5.28 -1.49 21.23
N VAL A 156 -6.55 -1.88 21.25
CA VAL A 156 -7.45 -1.78 20.09
C VAL A 156 -7.73 -0.31 19.75
N GLU A 157 -7.99 0.55 20.74
CA GLU A 157 -8.18 1.99 20.49
C GLU A 157 -6.92 2.63 19.92
N ASP A 158 -5.74 2.31 20.45
CA ASP A 158 -4.47 2.85 19.95
C ASP A 158 -4.20 2.41 18.51
N ASP A 159 -4.49 1.17 18.14
CA ASP A 159 -4.30 0.67 16.77
C ASP A 159 -5.32 1.26 15.79
N LEU A 160 -6.59 1.38 16.18
CA LEU A 160 -7.62 2.03 15.37
C LEU A 160 -7.35 3.51 15.13
N LEU A 161 -6.70 4.20 16.07
CA LEU A 161 -6.28 5.59 15.90
C LEU A 161 -4.99 5.72 15.11
N ALA A 162 -4.14 4.69 15.12
CA ALA A 162 -2.84 4.73 14.48
C ALA A 162 -2.93 4.66 12.95
N ARG A 163 -3.92 3.94 12.41
CA ARG A 163 -4.08 3.76 10.97
C ARG A 163 -5.53 3.50 10.56
N ALA A 164 -5.89 3.87 9.33
CA ALA A 164 -7.09 3.42 8.65
C ALA A 164 -6.68 2.57 7.45
N VAL A 165 -7.30 1.40 7.30
CA VAL A 165 -7.05 0.46 6.21
C VAL A 165 -8.32 0.31 5.39
N PHE A 166 -8.22 0.57 4.11
CA PHE A 166 -9.31 0.34 3.16
C PHE A 166 -8.86 -0.62 2.09
N ALA A 167 -9.77 -1.47 1.64
CA ALA A 167 -9.53 -2.33 0.49
C ALA A 167 -10.75 -2.38 -0.42
N GLY A 168 -10.49 -2.60 -1.70
CA GLY A 168 -11.48 -2.75 -2.75
C GLY A 168 -10.91 -3.54 -3.91
N GLU A 169 -11.70 -3.71 -4.95
CA GLU A 169 -11.29 -4.43 -6.16
C GLU A 169 -11.28 -3.47 -7.36
N ALA A 170 -10.18 -3.47 -8.09
CA ALA A 170 -9.98 -2.72 -9.31
C ALA A 170 -9.40 -3.64 -10.40
N ASP A 171 -10.18 -3.89 -11.46
CA ASP A 171 -9.76 -4.70 -12.62
C ASP A 171 -9.23 -6.11 -12.27
N GLY A 172 -9.92 -6.80 -11.33
CA GLY A 172 -9.57 -8.15 -10.89
C GLY A 172 -8.38 -8.22 -9.94
N ARG A 173 -8.01 -7.09 -9.34
CA ARG A 173 -6.91 -6.95 -8.39
C ARG A 173 -7.39 -6.31 -7.10
N TRP A 174 -6.75 -6.65 -6.01
CA TRP A 174 -6.95 -5.94 -4.76
C TRP A 174 -6.27 -4.57 -4.81
N LEU A 175 -7.00 -3.56 -4.41
CA LEU A 175 -6.50 -2.21 -4.19
C LEU A 175 -6.59 -1.94 -2.69
N TRP A 176 -5.44 -1.70 -2.06
CA TRP A 176 -5.35 -1.37 -0.64
C TRP A 176 -4.92 0.08 -0.47
N LEU A 177 -5.45 0.69 0.56
CA LEU A 177 -5.11 2.05 0.97
C LEU A 177 -4.89 2.05 2.49
N VAL A 178 -3.66 2.29 2.91
CA VAL A 178 -3.29 2.39 4.33
C VAL A 178 -2.90 3.81 4.63
N ILE A 179 -3.58 4.43 5.59
CA ILE A 179 -3.43 5.84 5.94
C ILE A 179 -3.06 5.95 7.40
N LYS A 180 -2.04 6.73 7.69
CA LYS A 180 -1.56 7.02 9.05
C LYS A 180 -1.40 8.54 9.22
N PRO A 181 -1.91 9.10 10.31
CA PRO A 181 -2.83 8.49 11.28
C PRO A 181 -4.21 8.22 10.68
N ALA A 182 -5.05 7.45 11.37
CA ALA A 182 -6.40 7.10 10.90
C ALA A 182 -7.27 8.33 10.63
N SER A 183 -7.12 9.39 11.41
CA SER A 183 -7.83 10.66 11.24
C SER A 183 -7.60 11.32 9.88
N ALA A 184 -6.42 11.10 9.29
CA ALA A 184 -6.11 11.61 7.96
C ALA A 184 -6.96 10.97 6.84
N ALA A 185 -7.68 9.88 7.13
CA ALA A 185 -8.68 9.33 6.22
C ALA A 185 -9.80 10.34 5.90
N LEU A 186 -10.04 11.30 6.78
CA LEU A 186 -10.98 12.41 6.53
C LEU A 186 -10.51 13.35 5.41
N LEU A 187 -9.23 13.32 5.03
CA LEU A 187 -8.70 14.02 3.86
C LEU A 187 -9.14 13.37 2.55
N LEU A 188 -9.61 12.10 2.61
CA LEU A 188 -10.18 11.38 1.48
C LEU A 188 -11.59 11.88 1.20
N HIS A 189 -11.69 12.96 0.44
CA HIS A 189 -12.97 13.37 -0.11
C HIS A 189 -13.36 12.47 -1.28
N ASP A 190 -14.63 12.44 -1.66
CA ASP A 190 -15.24 11.57 -2.69
C ASP A 190 -14.56 11.61 -4.08
N ASP A 191 -13.58 12.49 -4.27
CA ASP A 191 -12.86 12.72 -5.52
C ASP A 191 -11.37 12.35 -5.48
N TRP A 192 -10.92 11.57 -4.50
CA TRP A 192 -9.52 11.21 -4.43
C TRP A 192 -9.11 10.40 -5.66
N LEU A 193 -8.16 10.97 -6.39
CA LEU A 193 -7.63 10.36 -7.60
C LEU A 193 -6.34 9.60 -7.27
N LEU A 194 -6.36 8.33 -7.59
CA LEU A 194 -5.17 7.48 -7.66
C LEU A 194 -4.77 7.38 -9.13
N ALA A 195 -3.74 8.11 -9.51
CA ALA A 195 -3.23 8.02 -10.87
C ALA A 195 -2.37 6.79 -11.05
N ASP A 196 -2.61 6.06 -12.12
CA ASP A 196 -1.69 5.02 -12.57
C ASP A 196 -0.48 5.69 -13.22
N VAL A 197 0.67 5.54 -12.59
CA VAL A 197 1.91 6.16 -13.03
C VAL A 197 2.75 5.29 -13.96
N THR A 198 2.32 4.09 -14.27
CA THR A 198 3.02 3.21 -15.23
C THR A 198 3.10 3.82 -16.62
N GLY A 199 2.14 4.68 -16.96
CA GLY A 199 2.13 5.42 -18.22
C GLY A 199 2.76 6.80 -18.17
N PHE A 200 3.27 7.25 -17.01
CA PHE A 200 3.87 8.57 -16.88
C PHE A 200 5.23 8.60 -17.60
N GLY A 201 5.37 9.54 -18.50
CA GLY A 201 6.62 9.83 -19.18
C GLY A 201 7.42 10.91 -18.43
N PRO A 202 7.64 12.07 -19.06
CA PRO A 202 8.40 13.17 -18.45
C PRO A 202 7.82 13.72 -17.15
N GLU A 203 6.51 13.55 -16.90
CA GLU A 203 5.85 13.97 -15.66
C GLU A 203 6.43 13.28 -14.42
N ALA A 204 6.97 12.08 -14.57
CA ALA A 204 7.64 11.39 -13.48
C ALA A 204 8.89 12.11 -12.98
N LEU A 205 9.52 12.95 -13.81
CA LEU A 205 10.70 13.75 -13.44
C LEU A 205 10.36 14.85 -12.43
N GLU A 206 9.11 15.28 -12.38
CA GLU A 206 8.65 16.37 -11.50
C GLU A 206 8.17 15.83 -10.14
N MET A 207 8.16 14.50 -9.95
CA MET A 207 7.74 13.90 -8.71
C MET A 207 8.76 14.14 -7.60
N PRO A 208 8.36 14.67 -6.45
CA PRO A 208 9.24 14.82 -5.32
C PRO A 208 9.48 13.50 -4.62
N PHE A 209 10.74 13.14 -4.42
CA PHE A 209 11.15 11.95 -3.66
C PHE A 209 11.79 12.36 -2.34
N GLY A 210 11.48 11.61 -1.28
CA GLY A 210 12.06 11.83 0.04
C GLY A 210 11.07 11.54 1.17
N GLY A 211 11.45 11.94 2.38
CA GLY A 211 10.65 11.71 3.58
C GLY A 211 11.00 10.42 4.32
N ARG A 212 10.26 10.16 5.39
CA ARG A 212 10.47 8.98 6.23
C ARG A 212 9.92 7.74 5.54
N ARG A 213 10.74 6.71 5.48
CA ARG A 213 10.35 5.41 4.94
C ARG A 213 9.41 4.69 5.92
N PRO A 214 8.30 4.08 5.45
CA PRO A 214 7.40 3.31 6.29
C PRO A 214 8.05 2.04 6.84
N THR A 215 7.61 1.63 8.01
CA THR A 215 7.97 0.35 8.63
C THR A 215 6.81 -0.63 8.45
N TRP A 216 6.85 -1.46 7.45
CA TRP A 216 5.92 -2.56 7.19
C TRP A 216 6.65 -3.79 6.67
#